data_114e2f431f39a9ebcf3d0923a6d50674
#
_entry.id   114e2f431f39a9ebcf3d0923a6d50674
#
_cell.length_a   1.000
_cell.length_b   1.000
_cell.length_c   1.000
_cell.angle_alpha   90.00
_cell.angle_beta   90.00
_cell.angle_gamma   90.00
#
_symmetry.space_group_name_H-M   'P 1'
#
loop_
_entity.id
_entity.type
_entity.pdbx_description
1 polymer ?
#
loop_
_entity_poly.entity_id
_entity_poly.type
_entity_poly.pdbx_seq_one_letter_code
_entity_poly.pdbx_strand_id
1 'polypeptide(L)'
;AVIFGHGANTQLWHMRSDRVSVWFDNRRILGPDARLWYIWSAPDGRRYKLCQDEVLHFRTWLSLDGITGLSVQEILRSTLDGSLQSQQMLNSLYKNGFTAKAAVQYTGDLNSEAEQNFLRGLEAYATGQMDATKSFIPVPLGSKIEPLNIKLTDSQFIELRKHSALQIAAAFGVKPNQVNDYEKSSFANSEAQQLAFLTDTLLWILKGYEEELSWKLLETAQMDRGEAAQFNTAVMLRADTKTQIESMVQA
;
A
#
# COMPACT_ATOMS: atom_id res chain seq x y z
N ALA A 1 20.62 5.82 2.78
CA ALA A 1 21.46 5.82 4.01
C ALA A 1 22.63 6.78 3.82
N VAL A 2 23.14 7.35 4.91
CA VAL A 2 24.36 8.17 4.91
C VAL A 2 25.57 7.27 5.07
N ILE A 3 26.62 7.56 4.30
CA ILE A 3 27.92 6.89 4.39
C ILE A 3 28.84 7.73 5.24
N PHE A 4 29.38 7.17 6.31
CA PHE A 4 30.41 7.78 7.16
C PHE A 4 31.68 6.95 7.14
N GLY A 5 32.83 7.61 6.98
CA GLY A 5 34.13 6.95 6.92
C GLY A 5 34.42 6.36 5.54
N HIS A 6 35.59 5.75 5.41
CA HIS A 6 36.09 5.13 4.18
C HIS A 6 36.81 3.80 4.51
N GLY A 7 36.80 2.89 3.56
CA GLY A 7 37.45 1.59 3.69
C GLY A 7 36.87 0.74 4.84
N ALA A 8 37.74 0.16 5.64
CA ALA A 8 37.34 -0.74 6.73
C ALA A 8 36.51 -0.06 7.86
N ASN A 9 36.51 1.26 7.92
CA ASN A 9 35.78 2.05 8.93
C ASN A 9 34.47 2.66 8.38
N THR A 10 33.99 2.18 7.25
CA THR A 10 32.74 2.66 6.67
C THR A 10 31.54 2.30 7.56
N GLN A 11 30.75 3.29 7.92
CA GLN A 11 29.52 3.13 8.68
C GLN A 11 28.33 3.63 7.85
N LEU A 12 27.22 2.90 7.92
CA LEU A 12 25.98 3.26 7.24
C LEU A 12 24.91 3.63 8.26
N TRP A 13 24.36 4.83 8.11
CA TRP A 13 23.26 5.30 8.96
C TRP A 13 21.97 5.41 8.16
N HIS A 14 20.93 4.74 8.62
CA HIS A 14 19.63 4.80 8.00
C HIS A 14 18.99 6.19 8.21
N MET A 15 18.56 6.81 7.12
CA MET A 15 17.75 8.02 7.14
C MET A 15 16.31 7.68 6.74
N ARG A 16 15.35 8.15 7.48
CA ARG A 16 13.94 8.03 7.11
C ARG A 16 13.65 8.91 5.88
N SER A 17 12.99 8.36 4.88
CA SER A 17 12.69 9.06 3.63
C SER A 17 11.79 10.28 3.83
N ASP A 18 10.86 10.23 4.81
CA ASP A 18 9.96 11.33 5.16
C ASP A 18 10.68 12.55 5.78
N ARG A 19 11.96 12.41 6.17
CA ARG A 19 12.81 13.47 6.74
C ARG A 19 13.93 13.90 5.81
N VAL A 20 13.93 13.43 4.58
CA VAL A 20 14.95 13.77 3.58
C VAL A 20 14.28 14.48 2.42
N SER A 21 14.74 15.69 2.13
CA SER A 21 14.37 16.41 0.91
C SER A 21 15.51 16.31 -0.09
N VAL A 22 15.19 15.95 -1.32
CA VAL A 22 16.17 15.92 -2.41
C VAL A 22 16.12 17.24 -3.14
N TRP A 23 17.28 17.84 -3.35
CA TRP A 23 17.44 19.09 -4.06
C TRP A 23 18.44 18.92 -5.19
N PHE A 24 18.03 19.33 -6.38
CA PHE A 24 18.87 19.31 -7.55
C PHE A 24 19.42 20.71 -7.84
N ASP A 25 20.74 20.83 -7.87
CA ASP A 25 21.38 22.09 -8.27
C ASP A 25 21.34 22.18 -9.80
N ASN A 26 20.38 22.97 -10.30
CA ASN A 26 20.13 23.11 -11.72
C ASN A 26 20.85 24.29 -12.39
N ARG A 27 21.81 24.91 -11.72
CA ARG A 27 22.58 26.02 -12.30
C ARG A 27 23.17 25.69 -13.67
N ARG A 28 23.40 24.38 -13.91
CA ARG A 28 23.83 23.86 -15.22
C ARG A 28 23.21 22.47 -15.42
N ILE A 29 21.95 22.41 -15.81
CA ILE A 29 21.17 21.16 -15.96
C ILE A 29 21.88 20.10 -16.82
N LEU A 30 22.70 20.50 -17.78
CA LEU A 30 23.46 19.61 -18.67
C LEU A 30 24.98 19.72 -18.45
N GLY A 31 25.43 20.33 -17.37
CA GLY A 31 26.84 20.53 -17.07
C GLY A 31 27.39 19.51 -16.06
N PRO A 32 28.71 19.33 -16.02
CA PRO A 32 29.38 18.42 -15.09
C PRO A 32 29.22 18.84 -13.61
N ASP A 33 28.75 20.06 -13.35
CA ASP A 33 28.57 20.62 -12.02
C ASP A 33 27.15 20.38 -11.43
N ALA A 34 26.24 19.77 -12.22
CA ALA A 34 24.90 19.42 -11.72
C ALA A 34 25.00 18.30 -10.68
N ARG A 35 24.58 18.59 -9.45
CA ARG A 35 24.69 17.64 -8.34
C ARG A 35 23.38 17.50 -7.60
N LEU A 36 23.10 16.30 -7.10
CA LEU A 36 22.05 16.03 -6.16
C LEU A 36 22.54 16.33 -4.73
N TRP A 37 21.68 16.99 -3.97
CA TRP A 37 21.89 17.27 -2.57
C TRP A 37 20.74 16.67 -1.78
N TYR A 38 21.06 16.12 -0.62
CA TYR A 38 20.07 15.56 0.31
C TYR A 38 20.08 16.41 1.57
N ILE A 39 18.94 16.98 1.91
CA ILE A 39 18.75 17.75 3.13
C ILE A 39 18.04 16.86 4.13
N TRP A 40 18.79 16.39 5.10
CA TRP A 40 18.27 15.51 6.13
C TRP A 40 17.97 16.28 7.41
N SER A 41 16.73 16.16 7.89
CA SER A 41 16.32 16.67 9.22
C SER A 41 16.47 15.56 10.24
N ALA A 42 17.57 15.60 10.98
CA ALA A 42 17.89 14.59 11.98
C ALA A 42 16.94 14.64 13.19
N PRO A 43 16.83 13.55 13.98
CA PRO A 43 15.97 13.51 15.17
C PRO A 43 16.34 14.53 16.24
N ASP A 44 17.59 15.00 16.27
CA ASP A 44 18.12 16.04 17.16
C ASP A 44 17.71 17.47 16.76
N GLY A 45 16.93 17.62 15.69
CA GLY A 45 16.48 18.90 15.15
C GLY A 45 17.49 19.59 14.22
N ARG A 46 18.68 19.04 14.02
CA ARG A 46 19.70 19.59 13.11
C ARG A 46 19.37 19.21 11.67
N ARG A 47 19.77 20.08 10.75
CA ARG A 47 19.69 19.82 9.31
C ARG A 47 21.09 19.61 8.74
N TYR A 48 21.25 18.50 8.07
CA TYR A 48 22.49 18.15 7.37
C TYR A 48 22.28 18.26 5.87
N LYS A 49 23.23 18.90 5.20
CA LYS A 49 23.29 18.95 3.74
C LYS A 49 24.34 17.94 3.29
N LEU A 50 23.92 16.90 2.61
CA LEU A 50 24.74 15.78 2.19
C LEU A 50 24.86 15.78 0.66
N CYS A 51 26.03 15.46 0.14
CA CYS A 51 26.28 15.30 -1.29
C CYS A 51 25.78 13.94 -1.78
N GLN A 52 25.61 13.81 -3.09
CA GLN A 52 25.24 12.56 -3.75
C GLN A 52 26.19 11.40 -3.41
N ASP A 53 27.47 11.67 -3.28
CA ASP A 53 28.50 10.66 -3.00
C ASP A 53 28.48 10.16 -1.55
N GLU A 54 27.86 10.93 -0.63
CA GLU A 54 27.74 10.61 0.78
C GLU A 54 26.46 9.84 1.12
N VAL A 55 25.59 9.60 0.14
CA VAL A 55 24.25 9.03 0.38
C VAL A 55 23.98 7.86 -0.55
N LEU A 56 23.67 6.70 0.02
CA LEU A 56 23.08 5.59 -0.72
C LEU A 56 21.59 5.89 -0.92
N HIS A 57 21.18 6.08 -2.17
CA HIS A 57 19.80 6.41 -2.53
C HIS A 57 19.12 5.25 -3.24
N PHE A 58 18.36 4.47 -2.47
CA PHE A 58 17.52 3.40 -3.00
C PHE A 58 16.13 3.96 -3.31
N ARG A 59 15.72 3.90 -4.55
CA ARG A 59 14.43 4.43 -5.02
C ARG A 59 13.61 3.35 -5.73
N THR A 60 12.30 3.55 -5.77
CA THR A 60 11.43 2.76 -6.65
C THR A 60 11.74 3.12 -8.11
N TRP A 61 11.55 2.17 -9.01
CA TRP A 61 11.88 2.34 -10.44
C TRP A 61 10.99 3.38 -11.13
N LEU A 62 9.74 3.52 -10.70
CA LEU A 62 8.83 4.51 -11.25
C LEU A 62 9.15 5.89 -10.66
N SER A 63 9.50 6.82 -11.51
CA SER A 63 9.87 8.18 -11.16
C SER A 63 9.28 9.14 -12.19
N LEU A 64 8.73 10.26 -11.74
CA LEU A 64 8.20 11.31 -12.62
C LEU A 64 9.26 12.38 -12.91
N ASP A 65 10.18 12.60 -12.00
CA ASP A 65 11.24 13.60 -12.06
C ASP A 65 12.62 13.01 -12.41
N GLY A 66 12.72 11.69 -12.54
CA GLY A 66 13.98 10.97 -12.75
C GLY A 66 14.90 10.91 -11.52
N ILE A 67 14.54 11.57 -10.43
CA ILE A 67 15.37 11.73 -9.22
C ILE A 67 14.76 10.97 -8.05
N THR A 68 13.48 11.22 -7.76
CA THR A 68 12.76 10.58 -6.65
C THR A 68 11.85 9.46 -7.15
N GLY A 69 11.76 8.38 -6.39
CA GLY A 69 10.82 7.30 -6.71
C GLY A 69 9.38 7.67 -6.32
N LEU A 70 8.43 7.33 -7.17
CA LEU A 70 7.01 7.50 -6.87
C LEU A 70 6.56 6.50 -5.81
N SER A 71 5.82 6.98 -4.82
CA SER A 71 5.28 6.12 -3.77
C SER A 71 4.17 5.22 -4.32
N VAL A 72 4.21 3.92 -3.98
CA VAL A 72 3.12 2.99 -4.30
C VAL A 72 1.80 3.44 -3.65
N GLN A 73 1.86 4.06 -2.48
CA GLN A 73 0.69 4.66 -1.83
C GLN A 73 0.07 5.77 -2.68
N GLU A 74 0.87 6.56 -3.36
CA GLU A 74 0.39 7.63 -4.23
C GLU A 74 -0.26 7.07 -5.50
N ILE A 75 0.34 6.03 -6.08
CA ILE A 75 -0.22 5.32 -7.24
C ILE A 75 -1.57 4.69 -6.91
N LEU A 76 -1.68 4.08 -5.74
CA LEU A 76 -2.88 3.36 -5.28
C LEU A 76 -3.86 4.22 -4.48
N ARG A 77 -3.68 5.53 -4.43
CA ARG A 77 -4.45 6.41 -3.56
C ARG A 77 -5.96 6.21 -3.67
N SER A 78 -6.49 6.15 -4.89
CA SER A 78 -7.92 5.92 -5.12
C SER A 78 -8.40 4.54 -4.64
N THR A 79 -7.59 3.50 -4.82
CA THR A 79 -7.89 2.14 -4.35
C THR A 79 -7.88 2.06 -2.82
N LEU A 80 -6.91 2.70 -2.18
CA LEU A 80 -6.80 2.76 -0.72
C LEU A 80 -7.95 3.55 -0.10
N ASP A 81 -8.27 4.71 -0.67
CA ASP A 81 -9.39 5.55 -0.23
C ASP A 81 -10.72 4.82 -0.40
N GLY A 82 -10.94 4.12 -1.52
CA GLY A 82 -12.12 3.30 -1.75
C GLY A 82 -12.24 2.15 -0.76
N SER A 83 -11.14 1.45 -0.47
CA SER A 83 -11.11 0.37 0.54
C SER A 83 -11.39 0.89 1.95
N LEU A 84 -10.84 2.04 2.31
CA LEU A 84 -11.09 2.68 3.61
C LEU A 84 -12.55 3.10 3.77
N GLN A 85 -13.13 3.74 2.75
CA GLN A 85 -14.54 4.14 2.75
C GLN A 85 -15.47 2.94 2.84
N SER A 86 -15.17 1.86 2.11
CA SER A 86 -15.91 0.61 2.17
C SER A 86 -15.88 0.01 3.59
N GLN A 87 -14.71 0.03 4.25
CA GLN A 87 -14.59 -0.45 5.62
C GLN A 87 -15.33 0.45 6.62
N GLN A 88 -15.29 1.77 6.42
CA GLN A 88 -16.03 2.73 7.26
C GLN A 88 -17.55 2.54 7.11
N MET A 89 -18.03 2.32 5.89
CA MET A 89 -19.43 2.01 5.62
C MET A 89 -19.88 0.76 6.36
N LEU A 90 -19.08 -0.34 6.30
CA LEU A 90 -19.37 -1.56 7.04
C LEU A 90 -19.39 -1.34 8.55
N ASN A 91 -18.38 -0.64 9.06
CA ASN A 91 -18.30 -0.36 10.50
C ASN A 91 -19.53 0.44 10.97
N SER A 92 -19.98 1.39 10.14
CA SER A 92 -21.20 2.14 10.40
C SER A 92 -22.44 1.24 10.36
N LEU A 93 -22.49 0.33 9.39
CA LEU A 93 -23.56 -0.65 9.25
C LEU A 93 -23.65 -1.57 10.48
N TYR A 94 -22.52 -2.08 10.97
CA TYR A 94 -22.46 -2.95 12.15
C TYR A 94 -22.75 -2.20 13.45
N LYS A 95 -22.36 -0.92 13.57
CA LYS A 95 -22.61 -0.11 14.77
C LYS A 95 -24.07 0.35 14.89
N ASN A 96 -24.64 0.77 13.77
CA ASN A 96 -25.93 1.46 13.74
C ASN A 96 -27.07 0.55 13.24
N GLY A 97 -26.77 -0.70 12.93
CA GLY A 97 -27.69 -1.57 12.22
C GLY A 97 -27.87 -1.12 10.76
N PHE A 98 -28.72 -1.80 10.02
CA PHE A 98 -29.13 -1.37 8.69
C PHE A 98 -29.86 -0.03 8.80
N THR A 99 -29.18 1.07 8.60
CA THR A 99 -29.80 2.37 8.36
C THR A 99 -30.42 2.31 6.96
N ALA A 100 -31.54 1.62 6.86
CA ALA A 100 -32.34 1.63 5.66
C ALA A 100 -32.78 3.08 5.42
N LYS A 101 -32.28 3.70 4.34
CA LYS A 101 -32.97 4.85 3.79
C LYS A 101 -34.35 4.33 3.39
N ALA A 102 -35.37 4.67 4.12
CA ALA A 102 -36.73 4.28 3.83
C ALA A 102 -37.41 5.38 3.04
N ALA A 103 -38.06 5.02 1.94
CA ALA A 103 -39.01 5.91 1.28
C ALA A 103 -40.34 5.75 2.01
N VAL A 104 -40.88 6.85 2.51
CA VAL A 104 -42.23 6.88 3.11
C VAL A 104 -43.14 7.49 2.08
N GLN A 105 -44.08 6.68 1.56
CA GLN A 105 -45.18 7.13 0.75
C GLN A 105 -46.40 7.31 1.61
N TYR A 106 -47.04 8.47 1.59
CA TYR A 106 -48.33 8.68 2.25
C TYR A 106 -49.37 9.21 1.25
N THR A 107 -50.59 8.76 1.45
CA THR A 107 -51.75 9.17 0.66
C THR A 107 -52.60 10.06 1.55
N GLY A 108 -52.60 11.38 1.27
CA GLY A 108 -53.41 12.37 2.00
C GLY A 108 -52.60 13.61 2.39
N ASP A 109 -53.29 14.72 2.67
CA ASP A 109 -52.65 15.96 3.12
C ASP A 109 -52.30 15.81 4.63
N LEU A 110 -51.02 15.63 4.91
CA LEU A 110 -50.51 15.79 6.27
C LEU A 110 -50.31 17.28 6.56
N ASN A 111 -50.83 17.70 7.70
CA ASN A 111 -50.54 19.02 8.27
C ASN A 111 -49.00 19.10 8.48
N SER A 112 -48.39 20.24 8.16
CA SER A 112 -46.92 20.44 8.21
C SER A 112 -46.29 20.11 9.58
N GLU A 113 -47.05 20.27 10.65
CA GLU A 113 -46.65 19.95 12.02
C GLU A 113 -46.65 18.45 12.27
N ALA A 114 -47.62 17.71 11.74
CA ALA A 114 -47.68 16.27 11.80
C ALA A 114 -46.57 15.61 10.97
N GLU A 115 -46.24 16.17 9.83
CA GLU A 115 -45.15 15.72 8.97
C GLU A 115 -43.78 15.88 9.66
N GLN A 116 -43.52 17.04 10.27
CA GLN A 116 -42.26 17.27 11.01
C GLN A 116 -42.13 16.36 12.25
N ASN A 117 -43.23 16.09 12.97
CA ASN A 117 -43.20 15.20 14.11
C ASN A 117 -42.98 13.74 13.68
N PHE A 118 -43.52 13.33 12.53
CA PHE A 118 -43.30 12.03 11.96
C PHE A 118 -41.86 11.84 11.52
N LEU A 119 -41.28 12.80 10.76
CA LEU A 119 -39.89 12.78 10.32
C LEU A 119 -38.92 12.75 11.50
N ARG A 120 -39.14 13.54 12.56
CA ARG A 120 -38.33 13.48 13.80
C ARG A 120 -38.40 12.14 14.50
N GLY A 121 -39.57 11.50 14.53
CA GLY A 121 -39.75 10.16 15.07
C GLY A 121 -38.99 9.11 14.27
N LEU A 122 -39.00 9.23 12.94
CA LEU A 122 -38.28 8.33 12.05
C LEU A 122 -36.74 8.52 12.17
N GLU A 123 -36.28 9.74 12.27
CA GLU A 123 -34.86 10.05 12.50
C GLU A 123 -34.37 9.57 13.85
N ALA A 124 -35.15 9.75 14.91
CA ALA A 124 -34.81 9.26 16.24
C ALA A 124 -34.76 7.72 16.31
N TYR A 125 -35.57 7.04 15.52
CA TYR A 125 -35.50 5.58 15.36
C TYR A 125 -34.28 5.16 14.56
N ALA A 126 -34.03 5.83 13.41
CA ALA A 126 -32.89 5.52 12.54
C ALA A 126 -31.54 5.79 13.20
N THR A 127 -31.46 6.75 14.12
CA THR A 127 -30.22 7.09 14.86
C THR A 127 -30.07 6.29 16.17
N GLY A 128 -30.99 5.40 16.49
CA GLY A 128 -30.95 4.59 17.73
C GLY A 128 -31.14 5.41 19.01
N GLN A 129 -31.62 6.67 18.91
CA GLN A 129 -31.92 7.52 20.06
C GLN A 129 -33.27 7.20 20.76
N MET A 130 -34.06 6.30 20.17
CA MET A 130 -35.25 5.78 20.84
C MET A 130 -34.90 4.62 21.77
N ASP A 131 -35.45 4.65 22.98
CA ASP A 131 -35.36 3.56 23.94
C ASP A 131 -35.73 2.22 23.28
N ALA A 132 -34.86 1.23 23.42
CA ALA A 132 -35.01 -0.12 22.86
C ALA A 132 -36.32 -0.85 23.27
N THR A 133 -37.06 -0.28 24.21
CA THR A 133 -38.36 -0.80 24.68
C THR A 133 -39.53 -0.39 23.78
N LYS A 134 -39.36 0.58 22.86
CA LYS A 134 -40.44 0.99 21.95
C LYS A 134 -40.16 0.44 20.55
N SER A 135 -40.59 -0.80 20.32
CA SER A 135 -40.41 -1.53 19.05
C SER A 135 -41.34 -1.09 17.91
N PHE A 136 -42.15 -0.07 18.08
CA PHE A 136 -43.17 0.32 17.11
C PHE A 136 -43.06 1.81 16.74
N ILE A 137 -42.97 2.07 15.46
CA ILE A 137 -43.10 3.41 14.88
C ILE A 137 -44.56 3.60 14.54
N PRO A 138 -45.25 4.62 15.07
CA PRO A 138 -46.62 4.94 14.65
C PRO A 138 -46.58 5.43 13.19
N VAL A 139 -47.17 4.65 12.30
CA VAL A 139 -47.28 4.99 10.89
C VAL A 139 -48.67 5.56 10.65
N PRO A 140 -48.82 6.76 10.09
CA PRO A 140 -50.13 7.34 9.77
C PRO A 140 -50.90 6.44 8.82
N LEU A 141 -52.26 6.40 9.00
CA LEU A 141 -53.12 5.59 8.12
C LEU A 141 -52.91 6.01 6.65
N GLY A 142 -52.65 5.00 5.79
CA GLY A 142 -52.39 5.24 4.37
C GLY A 142 -50.90 5.45 4.01
N SER A 143 -50.00 5.37 5.00
CA SER A 143 -48.56 5.45 4.74
C SER A 143 -47.95 4.07 4.47
N LYS A 144 -47.08 3.95 3.48
CA LYS A 144 -46.31 2.76 3.17
C LYS A 144 -44.83 3.06 3.35
N ILE A 145 -44.17 2.31 4.20
CA ILE A 145 -42.71 2.41 4.40
C ILE A 145 -42.06 1.36 3.52
N GLU A 146 -41.35 1.77 2.49
CA GLU A 146 -40.52 0.87 1.67
C GLU A 146 -39.05 1.06 2.02
N PRO A 147 -38.40 0.06 2.63
CA PRO A 147 -36.97 0.15 2.90
C PRO A 147 -36.23 0.16 1.57
N LEU A 148 -35.45 1.22 1.30
CA LEU A 148 -34.51 1.28 0.20
C LEU A 148 -33.28 0.39 0.56
N ASN A 149 -33.47 -0.92 0.49
CA ASN A 149 -32.38 -1.86 0.70
C ASN A 149 -31.47 -1.85 -0.54
N ILE A 150 -30.31 -1.18 -0.41
CA ILE A 150 -29.15 -1.53 -1.23
C ILE A 150 -28.65 -2.86 -0.67
N LYS A 151 -29.16 -3.97 -1.23
CA LYS A 151 -28.64 -5.31 -0.97
C LYS A 151 -27.25 -5.42 -1.61
N LEU A 152 -26.23 -4.91 -0.94
CA LEU A 152 -24.89 -5.45 -1.13
C LEU A 152 -24.94 -6.83 -0.47
N THR A 153 -25.04 -7.87 -1.29
CA THR A 153 -24.94 -9.24 -0.78
C THR A 153 -23.57 -9.39 -0.12
N ASP A 154 -23.51 -10.02 1.03
CA ASP A 154 -22.26 -10.22 1.79
C ASP A 154 -21.13 -10.79 0.91
N SER A 155 -21.49 -11.65 -0.07
CA SER A 155 -20.55 -12.21 -1.04
C SER A 155 -19.88 -11.16 -1.93
N GLN A 156 -20.63 -10.18 -2.45
CA GLN A 156 -20.08 -9.12 -3.32
C GLN A 156 -19.10 -8.21 -2.55
N PHE A 157 -19.35 -8.01 -1.27
CA PHE A 157 -18.46 -7.22 -0.44
C PHE A 157 -17.15 -7.97 -0.14
N ILE A 158 -17.21 -9.26 0.15
CA ILE A 158 -16.02 -10.10 0.33
C ILE A 158 -15.19 -10.13 -0.95
N GLU A 159 -15.82 -10.29 -2.11
CA GLU A 159 -15.13 -10.26 -3.41
C GLU A 159 -14.46 -8.91 -3.68
N LEU A 160 -15.12 -7.78 -3.36
CA LEU A 160 -14.56 -6.44 -3.51
C LEU A 160 -13.32 -6.25 -2.63
N ARG A 161 -13.36 -6.66 -1.37
CA ARG A 161 -12.21 -6.59 -0.45
C ARG A 161 -11.04 -7.44 -0.95
N LYS A 162 -11.33 -8.64 -1.42
CA LYS A 162 -10.33 -9.53 -1.97
C LYS A 162 -9.68 -8.92 -3.22
N HIS A 163 -10.49 -8.37 -4.13
CA HIS A 163 -9.98 -7.68 -5.31
C HIS A 163 -9.08 -6.50 -4.94
N SER A 164 -9.48 -5.68 -3.97
CA SER A 164 -8.66 -4.56 -3.48
C SER A 164 -7.34 -5.03 -2.88
N ALA A 165 -7.34 -6.12 -2.10
CA ALA A 165 -6.13 -6.69 -1.53
C ALA A 165 -5.16 -7.20 -2.61
N LEU A 166 -5.68 -7.85 -3.65
CA LEU A 166 -4.88 -8.31 -4.79
C LEU A 166 -4.33 -7.15 -5.63
N GLN A 167 -5.09 -6.07 -5.81
CA GLN A 167 -4.60 -4.87 -6.49
C GLN A 167 -3.44 -4.22 -5.72
N ILE A 168 -3.55 -4.14 -4.39
CA ILE A 168 -2.48 -3.61 -3.54
C ILE A 168 -1.25 -4.53 -3.64
N ALA A 169 -1.43 -5.84 -3.52
CA ALA A 169 -0.34 -6.81 -3.65
C ALA A 169 0.36 -6.70 -5.02
N ALA A 170 -0.41 -6.61 -6.10
CA ALA A 170 0.11 -6.47 -7.45
C ALA A 170 0.97 -5.21 -7.64
N ALA A 171 0.58 -4.08 -7.03
CA ALA A 171 1.36 -2.84 -7.11
C ALA A 171 2.71 -2.91 -6.38
N PHE A 172 2.85 -3.80 -5.39
CA PHE A 172 4.13 -4.12 -4.76
C PHE A 172 4.86 -5.29 -5.44
N GLY A 173 4.30 -5.87 -6.52
CA GLY A 173 4.83 -7.05 -7.17
C GLY A 173 4.71 -8.33 -6.34
N VAL A 174 3.90 -8.32 -5.27
CA VAL A 174 3.68 -9.46 -4.39
C VAL A 174 2.65 -10.40 -5.01
N LYS A 175 2.93 -11.71 -4.99
CA LYS A 175 2.04 -12.72 -5.60
C LYS A 175 0.91 -13.10 -4.62
N PRO A 176 -0.25 -13.60 -5.12
CA PRO A 176 -1.42 -13.91 -4.28
C PRO A 176 -1.13 -14.85 -3.10
N ASN A 177 -0.32 -15.88 -3.30
CA ASN A 177 0.05 -16.83 -2.25
C ASN A 177 0.78 -16.16 -1.07
N GLN A 178 1.50 -15.07 -1.31
CA GLN A 178 2.24 -14.33 -0.27
C GLN A 178 1.33 -13.46 0.60
N VAL A 179 0.13 -13.15 0.13
CA VAL A 179 -0.93 -12.48 0.91
C VAL A 179 -1.99 -13.47 1.43
N ASN A 180 -1.64 -14.76 1.51
CA ASN A 180 -2.50 -15.84 1.97
C ASN A 180 -3.76 -16.08 1.11
N ASP A 181 -3.73 -15.70 -0.16
CA ASP A 181 -4.79 -16.05 -1.11
C ASP A 181 -4.41 -17.32 -1.87
N TYR A 182 -4.96 -18.45 -1.43
CA TYR A 182 -4.71 -19.77 -1.98
C TYR A 182 -5.86 -20.35 -2.82
N GLU A 183 -6.90 -19.56 -3.11
CA GLU A 183 -8.11 -20.10 -3.78
C GLU A 183 -7.82 -20.77 -5.12
N LYS A 184 -6.78 -20.33 -5.83
CA LYS A 184 -6.39 -20.88 -7.14
C LYS A 184 -4.99 -21.52 -7.13
N SER A 185 -4.42 -21.78 -5.94
CA SER A 185 -3.06 -22.30 -5.86
C SER A 185 -3.04 -23.78 -5.47
N SER A 186 -2.44 -24.61 -6.36
CA SER A 186 -1.91 -25.94 -5.99
C SER A 186 -0.47 -25.77 -5.46
N PHE A 187 0.10 -26.79 -4.84
CA PHE A 187 1.49 -26.76 -4.37
C PHE A 187 2.47 -26.39 -5.50
N ALA A 188 2.33 -26.96 -6.69
CA ALA A 188 3.15 -26.63 -7.86
C ALA A 188 3.00 -25.17 -8.30
N ASN A 189 1.79 -24.60 -8.22
CA ASN A 189 1.57 -23.18 -8.50
C ASN A 189 2.18 -22.27 -7.45
N SER A 190 2.26 -22.71 -6.19
CA SER A 190 2.87 -21.95 -5.10
C SER A 190 4.38 -21.80 -5.30
N GLU A 191 5.07 -22.88 -5.69
CA GLU A 191 6.51 -22.84 -6.03
C GLU A 191 6.78 -21.95 -7.23
N ALA A 192 5.99 -22.10 -8.31
CA ALA A 192 6.08 -21.24 -9.49
C ALA A 192 5.86 -19.75 -9.16
N GLN A 193 4.90 -19.44 -8.29
CA GLN A 193 4.66 -18.07 -7.84
C GLN A 193 5.82 -17.52 -7.00
N GLN A 194 6.44 -18.36 -6.16
CA GLN A 194 7.60 -17.97 -5.35
C GLN A 194 8.81 -17.69 -6.25
N LEU A 195 9.06 -18.53 -7.24
CA LEU A 195 10.11 -18.30 -8.24
C LEU A 195 9.81 -17.02 -9.05
N ALA A 196 8.58 -16.84 -9.50
CA ALA A 196 8.17 -15.64 -10.23
C ALA A 196 8.31 -14.36 -9.37
N PHE A 197 8.03 -14.41 -8.06
CA PHE A 197 8.30 -13.27 -7.17
C PHE A 197 9.79 -12.96 -7.09
N LEU A 198 10.63 -13.98 -6.97
CA LEU A 198 12.08 -13.78 -6.96
C LEU A 198 12.55 -13.14 -8.27
N THR A 199 12.18 -13.70 -9.42
CA THR A 199 12.67 -13.27 -10.73
C THR A 199 12.11 -11.93 -11.18
N ASP A 200 10.80 -11.73 -11.01
CA ASP A 200 10.11 -10.57 -11.58
C ASP A 200 10.15 -9.34 -10.66
N THR A 201 10.23 -9.57 -9.34
CA THR A 201 10.13 -8.48 -8.35
C THR A 201 11.43 -8.29 -7.58
N LEU A 202 11.88 -9.34 -6.90
CA LEU A 202 12.94 -9.19 -5.91
C LEU A 202 14.32 -9.01 -6.54
N LEU A 203 14.66 -9.80 -7.55
CA LEU A 203 15.98 -9.68 -8.23
C LEU A 203 16.18 -8.28 -8.82
N TRP A 204 15.12 -7.69 -9.34
CA TRP A 204 15.19 -6.36 -9.89
C TRP A 204 15.51 -5.30 -8.82
N ILE A 205 14.86 -5.38 -7.65
CA ILE A 205 15.12 -4.51 -6.51
C ILE A 205 16.55 -4.71 -5.98
N LEU A 206 16.94 -5.97 -5.79
CA LEU A 206 18.26 -6.33 -5.30
C LEU A 206 19.36 -5.85 -6.23
N LYS A 207 19.16 -5.94 -7.55
CA LYS A 207 20.11 -5.46 -8.53
C LYS A 207 20.35 -3.97 -8.44
N GLY A 208 19.30 -3.17 -8.28
CA GLY A 208 19.44 -1.73 -8.05
C GLY A 208 20.22 -1.41 -6.77
N TYR A 209 20.08 -2.23 -5.73
CA TYR A 209 20.85 -2.08 -4.50
C TYR A 209 22.32 -2.48 -4.69
N GLU A 210 22.60 -3.58 -5.39
CA GLU A 210 23.95 -4.04 -5.71
C GLU A 210 24.72 -2.99 -6.51
N GLU A 211 24.08 -2.37 -7.49
CA GLU A 211 24.68 -1.32 -8.33
C GLU A 211 25.01 -0.08 -7.51
N GLU A 212 24.07 0.41 -6.69
CA GLU A 212 24.29 1.59 -5.85
C GLU A 212 25.38 1.35 -4.80
N LEU A 213 25.38 0.16 -4.16
CA LEU A 213 26.40 -0.24 -3.19
C LEU A 213 27.77 -0.36 -3.85
N SER A 214 27.85 -1.02 -4.99
CA SER A 214 29.12 -1.19 -5.73
C SER A 214 29.68 0.16 -6.17
N TRP A 215 28.82 1.04 -6.68
CA TRP A 215 29.25 2.35 -7.17
C TRP A 215 29.79 3.27 -6.08
N LYS A 216 29.22 3.25 -4.89
CA LYS A 216 29.55 4.22 -3.83
C LYS A 216 30.44 3.68 -2.71
N LEU A 217 30.50 2.37 -2.51
CA LEU A 217 31.28 1.78 -1.42
C LEU A 217 32.58 1.13 -1.89
N LEU A 218 32.66 0.70 -3.15
CA LEU A 218 33.88 0.10 -3.68
C LEU A 218 34.80 1.19 -4.23
N GLU A 219 36.09 1.02 -4.00
CA GLU A 219 37.12 1.83 -4.62
C GLU A 219 37.28 1.44 -6.11
N THR A 220 37.71 2.40 -6.94
CA THR A 220 37.93 2.14 -8.38
C THR A 220 38.83 0.94 -8.61
N ALA A 221 39.90 0.81 -7.81
CA ALA A 221 40.81 -0.34 -7.90
C ALA A 221 40.16 -1.69 -7.58
N GLN A 222 39.11 -1.72 -6.77
CA GLN A 222 38.32 -2.93 -6.49
C GLN A 222 37.39 -3.25 -7.65
N MET A 223 36.72 -2.23 -8.21
CA MET A 223 35.88 -2.39 -9.39
C MET A 223 36.68 -2.86 -10.61
N ASP A 224 37.89 -2.33 -10.81
CA ASP A 224 38.81 -2.74 -11.88
C ASP A 224 39.25 -4.21 -11.76
N ARG A 225 39.26 -4.78 -10.52
CA ARG A 225 39.48 -6.20 -10.28
C ARG A 225 38.23 -7.07 -10.46
N GLY A 226 37.10 -6.47 -10.80
CA GLY A 226 35.83 -7.16 -10.97
C GLY A 226 35.09 -7.44 -9.66
N GLU A 227 35.47 -6.79 -8.54
CA GLU A 227 34.75 -6.88 -7.28
C GLU A 227 33.40 -6.16 -7.41
N ALA A 228 32.33 -6.75 -6.87
CA ALA A 228 31.00 -6.18 -6.85
C ALA A 228 30.25 -6.62 -5.59
N ALA A 229 29.36 -5.75 -5.10
CA ALA A 229 28.42 -6.12 -4.08
C ALA A 229 27.34 -7.03 -4.68
N GLN A 230 27.06 -8.17 -4.07
CA GLN A 230 26.03 -9.10 -4.53
C GLN A 230 25.24 -9.70 -3.37
N PHE A 231 23.93 -9.83 -3.54
CA PHE A 231 23.08 -10.56 -2.62
C PHE A 231 23.10 -12.06 -2.96
N ASN A 232 23.22 -12.90 -1.95
CA ASN A 232 23.15 -14.34 -2.14
C ASN A 232 21.70 -14.81 -2.27
N THR A 233 21.18 -14.82 -3.48
CA THR A 233 19.81 -15.24 -3.80
C THR A 233 19.62 -16.77 -3.77
N ALA A 234 20.70 -17.55 -3.79
CA ALA A 234 20.64 -19.03 -3.72
C ALA A 234 20.00 -19.54 -2.43
N VAL A 235 20.03 -18.75 -1.36
CA VAL A 235 19.35 -19.08 -0.09
C VAL A 235 17.83 -19.17 -0.27
N MET A 236 17.25 -18.37 -1.15
CA MET A 236 15.80 -18.38 -1.42
C MET A 236 15.38 -19.52 -2.34
N LEU A 237 16.30 -19.99 -3.18
CA LEU A 237 16.08 -21.13 -4.09
C LEU A 237 16.26 -22.49 -3.39
N ARG A 238 16.83 -22.53 -2.19
CA ARG A 238 17.04 -23.77 -1.42
C ARG A 238 15.75 -24.48 -0.98
N ALA A 239 14.61 -23.82 -1.07
CA ALA A 239 13.31 -24.44 -0.82
C ALA A 239 12.95 -25.51 -1.86
N ASP A 240 13.59 -25.49 -3.04
CA ASP A 240 13.43 -26.47 -4.11
C ASP A 240 14.61 -27.46 -4.12
N THR A 241 14.73 -28.20 -3.02
CA THR A 241 15.79 -29.25 -2.83
C THR A 241 15.72 -30.33 -3.90
N LYS A 242 14.55 -30.58 -4.47
CA LYS A 242 14.36 -31.66 -5.45
C LYS A 242 15.00 -31.31 -6.80
N THR A 243 14.79 -30.13 -7.28
CA THR A 243 15.35 -29.64 -8.56
C THR A 243 16.87 -29.46 -8.46
N GLN A 244 17.40 -29.07 -7.29
CA GLN A 244 18.85 -28.99 -7.07
C GLN A 244 19.51 -30.38 -7.06
N ILE A 245 18.89 -31.35 -6.44
CA ILE A 245 19.41 -32.73 -6.43
C ILE A 245 19.37 -33.33 -7.84
N GLU A 246 18.29 -33.08 -8.59
CA GLU A 246 18.16 -33.54 -9.98
C GLU A 246 19.22 -32.90 -10.90
N SER A 247 19.51 -31.59 -10.74
CA SER A 247 20.56 -30.91 -11.50
C SER A 247 21.98 -31.36 -11.14
N MET A 248 22.23 -31.72 -9.87
CA MET A 248 23.52 -32.25 -9.42
C MET A 248 23.74 -33.71 -9.85
N VAL A 249 22.68 -34.49 -10.08
CA VAL A 249 22.77 -35.87 -10.56
C VAL A 249 22.96 -35.94 -12.08
N GLN A 250 22.59 -34.85 -12.82
CA GLN A 250 22.75 -34.75 -14.27
C GLN A 250 24.07 -34.12 -14.70
N ALA A 251 24.83 -33.52 -13.79
CA ALA A 251 26.16 -32.92 -14.03
C ALA A 251 27.28 -33.90 -13.65
#